data_ff1ea33f614fab7ca31e218592366885
#
_entry.id   ff1ea33f614fab7ca31e218592366885
#
_cell.length_a   1.000
_cell.length_b   1.000
_cell.length_c   1.000
_cell.angle_alpha   90.00
_cell.angle_beta   90.00
_cell.angle_gamma   90.00
#
_symmetry.space_group_name_H-M   'P 1'
#
loop_
_entity.id
_entity.type
_entity.pdbx_description
1 polymer ?
#
loop_
_entity_poly.entity_id
_entity_poly.type
_entity_poly.pdbx_seq_one_letter_code
_entity_poly.pdbx_strand_id
1 'polypeptide(L)'
;FEADVLWYTEIPGLTVRGQFAWSDATNTGDFITPGGENLKGSERSYSPEIAGSFGISYDASLTDGWRYNFSTDARYSDDYGWGVYIDSPRQDSFWINDVSLSLYSEDGQHSFNLIGRNLGDEIVIVTGGAVPGRISTQTGTSALIQDQAVTTQQGRTFTLQYKYKM
;
A
#
# COMPACT_ATOMS: atom_id res chain seq x y z
N PHE A 1 -6.21 -17.31 -2.42
CA PHE A 1 -5.80 -17.42 -3.83
C PHE A 1 -4.89 -16.26 -4.18
N GLU A 2 -3.77 -16.55 -4.84
CA GLU A 2 -2.81 -15.55 -5.31
C GLU A 2 -2.43 -15.85 -6.75
N ALA A 3 -2.19 -14.80 -7.52
CA ALA A 3 -1.71 -14.89 -8.90
C ALA A 3 -0.77 -13.74 -9.19
N ASP A 4 0.33 -14.03 -9.89
CA ASP A 4 1.25 -13.03 -10.42
C ASP A 4 1.51 -13.26 -11.89
N VAL A 5 1.72 -12.15 -12.59
CA VAL A 5 2.07 -12.11 -14.00
C VAL A 5 3.24 -11.16 -14.19
N LEU A 6 4.25 -11.65 -14.89
CA LEU A 6 5.33 -10.84 -15.46
C LEU A 6 5.37 -11.11 -16.95
N TRP A 7 5.06 -10.10 -17.73
CA TRP A 7 4.97 -10.21 -19.18
C TRP A 7 6.00 -9.30 -19.86
N TYR A 8 6.95 -9.92 -20.52
CA TYR A 8 7.86 -9.28 -21.47
C TYR A 8 7.15 -9.21 -22.82
N THR A 9 6.70 -8.04 -23.19
CA THR A 9 5.89 -7.85 -24.40
C THR A 9 6.74 -7.97 -25.67
N GLU A 10 6.09 -8.02 -26.82
CA GLU A 10 6.76 -7.95 -28.13
C GLU A 10 7.34 -6.55 -28.44
N ILE A 11 6.92 -5.52 -27.68
CA ILE A 11 7.47 -4.16 -27.79
C ILE A 11 8.80 -4.13 -27.04
N PRO A 12 9.93 -3.89 -27.72
CA PRO A 12 11.24 -3.86 -27.07
C PRO A 12 11.26 -2.85 -25.89
N GLY A 13 11.72 -3.32 -24.74
CA GLY A 13 11.83 -2.51 -23.54
C GLY A 13 10.54 -2.36 -22.71
N LEU A 14 9.39 -2.85 -23.20
CA LEU A 14 8.15 -2.79 -22.45
C LEU A 14 7.92 -4.06 -21.63
N THR A 15 7.76 -3.89 -20.34
CA THR A 15 7.43 -4.95 -19.37
C THR A 15 6.17 -4.58 -18.62
N VAL A 16 5.28 -5.55 -18.44
CA VAL A 16 4.04 -5.41 -17.66
C VAL A 16 4.09 -6.42 -16.52
N ARG A 17 3.67 -5.99 -15.34
CA ARG A 17 3.53 -6.85 -14.17
C ARG A 17 2.16 -6.67 -13.53
N GLY A 18 1.63 -7.73 -12.96
CA GLY A 18 0.37 -7.72 -12.24
C GLY A 18 0.42 -8.72 -11.11
N GLN A 19 -0.21 -8.37 -10.00
CA GLN A 19 -0.39 -9.24 -8.85
C GLN A 19 -1.83 -9.12 -8.38
N PHE A 20 -2.41 -10.22 -7.97
CA PHE A 20 -3.74 -10.29 -7.41
C PHE A 20 -3.75 -11.28 -6.24
N ALA A 21 -4.35 -10.89 -5.14
CA ALA A 21 -4.60 -11.74 -3.98
C ALA A 21 -6.06 -11.63 -3.57
N TRP A 22 -6.66 -12.77 -3.28
CA TRP A 22 -7.95 -12.88 -2.62
C TRP A 22 -7.82 -13.75 -1.38
N SER A 23 -8.29 -13.26 -0.23
CA SER A 23 -8.15 -13.91 1.06
C SER A 23 -9.40 -13.68 1.90
N ASP A 24 -10.05 -14.74 2.33
CA ASP A 24 -11.10 -14.68 3.36
C ASP A 24 -10.47 -15.07 4.70
N ALA A 25 -10.11 -14.07 5.49
CA ALA A 25 -9.42 -14.23 6.78
C ALA A 25 -10.37 -13.96 7.94
N THR A 26 -11.13 -14.97 8.36
CA THR A 26 -12.08 -14.88 9.47
C THR A 26 -11.65 -15.70 10.68
N ASN A 27 -12.13 -15.31 11.85
CA ASN A 27 -11.94 -16.05 13.11
C ASN A 27 -12.89 -17.24 13.14
N THR A 28 -12.38 -18.47 13.05
CA THR A 28 -13.19 -19.69 13.03
C THR A 28 -13.52 -20.24 14.42
N GLY A 29 -12.68 -19.94 15.42
CA GLY A 29 -12.85 -20.37 16.80
C GLY A 29 -13.51 -19.31 17.69
N ASP A 30 -14.00 -19.74 18.86
CA ASP A 30 -14.46 -18.82 19.88
C ASP A 30 -13.27 -18.11 20.51
N PHE A 31 -13.21 -16.79 20.38
CA PHE A 31 -12.24 -15.93 21.03
C PHE A 31 -13.00 -14.81 21.75
N ILE A 32 -13.00 -14.89 23.08
CA ILE A 32 -13.68 -13.91 23.92
C ILE A 32 -12.69 -12.82 24.30
N THR A 33 -13.00 -11.57 23.92
CA THR A 33 -12.20 -10.40 24.30
C THR A 33 -12.33 -10.15 25.82
N PRO A 34 -11.42 -9.38 26.43
CA PRO A 34 -11.57 -8.93 27.82
C PRO A 34 -12.89 -8.20 28.11
N GLY A 35 -13.52 -7.61 27.10
CA GLY A 35 -14.84 -6.98 27.16
C GLY A 35 -16.02 -7.96 27.09
N GLY A 36 -15.76 -9.25 26.88
CA GLY A 36 -16.80 -10.30 26.77
C GLY A 36 -17.36 -10.49 25.35
N GLU A 37 -16.81 -9.83 24.37
CA GLU A 37 -17.21 -9.96 22.96
C GLU A 37 -16.61 -11.24 22.35
N ASN A 38 -17.42 -12.02 21.64
CA ASN A 38 -16.93 -13.19 20.90
C ASN A 38 -16.62 -12.81 19.45
N LEU A 39 -15.36 -12.95 19.05
CA LEU A 39 -14.89 -12.60 17.70
C LEU A 39 -15.07 -13.70 16.66
N LYS A 40 -15.76 -14.79 16.98
CA LYS A 40 -16.02 -15.85 16.01
C LYS A 40 -16.82 -15.32 14.81
N GLY A 41 -16.31 -15.60 13.61
CA GLY A 41 -16.89 -15.11 12.36
C GLY A 41 -16.49 -13.67 12.00
N SER A 42 -15.78 -12.97 12.87
CA SER A 42 -15.28 -11.63 12.52
C SER A 42 -14.06 -11.71 11.61
N GLU A 43 -13.92 -10.71 10.77
CA GLU A 43 -12.74 -10.48 9.95
C GLU A 43 -11.49 -10.26 10.82
N ARG A 44 -10.35 -10.72 10.37
CA ARG A 44 -9.06 -10.45 11.04
C ARG A 44 -8.57 -9.04 10.69
N SER A 45 -7.98 -8.38 11.70
CA SER A 45 -7.38 -7.07 11.51
C SER A 45 -6.30 -7.09 10.43
N TYR A 46 -6.23 -6.02 9.63
CA TYR A 46 -5.26 -5.84 8.54
C TYR A 46 -5.30 -6.93 7.46
N SER A 47 -6.48 -7.49 7.22
CA SER A 47 -6.67 -8.56 6.24
C SER A 47 -7.69 -8.16 5.19
N PRO A 48 -7.30 -7.33 4.20
CA PRO A 48 -8.20 -6.98 3.11
C PRO A 48 -8.59 -8.25 2.33
N GLU A 49 -9.85 -8.31 1.88
CA GLU A 49 -10.32 -9.46 1.10
C GLU A 49 -9.66 -9.48 -0.28
N ILE A 50 -9.52 -8.34 -0.90
CA ILE A 50 -8.87 -8.18 -2.21
C ILE A 50 -7.69 -7.21 -2.10
N ALA A 51 -6.55 -7.64 -2.62
CA ALA A 51 -5.39 -6.79 -2.83
C ALA A 51 -4.77 -7.08 -4.19
N GLY A 52 -4.17 -6.07 -4.80
CA GLY A 52 -3.52 -6.26 -6.08
C GLY A 52 -2.59 -5.12 -6.47
N SER A 53 -1.80 -5.37 -7.50
CA SER A 53 -0.97 -4.34 -8.09
C SER A 53 -0.86 -4.53 -9.59
N PHE A 54 -0.65 -3.42 -10.29
CA PHE A 54 -0.37 -3.40 -11.71
C PHE A 54 0.76 -2.41 -11.98
N GLY A 55 1.72 -2.81 -12.79
CA GLY A 55 2.86 -1.96 -13.13
C GLY A 55 3.27 -2.09 -14.58
N ILE A 56 3.74 -0.99 -15.12
CA ILE A 56 4.32 -0.91 -16.46
C ILE A 56 5.71 -0.32 -16.33
N SER A 57 6.68 -0.87 -17.05
CA SER A 57 8.01 -0.31 -17.20
C SER A 57 8.39 -0.29 -18.67
N TYR A 58 8.92 0.85 -19.13
CA TYR A 58 9.39 1.02 -20.50
C TYR A 58 10.79 1.59 -20.52
N ASP A 59 11.72 0.85 -21.10
CA ASP A 59 13.13 1.22 -21.24
C ASP A 59 13.47 1.40 -22.72
N ALA A 60 14.01 2.56 -23.10
CA ALA A 60 14.37 2.84 -24.48
C ALA A 60 15.57 3.80 -24.58
N SER A 61 16.22 3.78 -25.75
CA SER A 61 17.21 4.79 -26.11
C SER A 61 16.53 6.11 -26.40
N LEU A 62 17.07 7.21 -25.87
CA LEU A 62 16.57 8.56 -26.11
C LEU A 62 17.35 9.26 -27.25
N THR A 63 18.67 9.23 -27.17
CA THR A 63 19.62 9.75 -28.14
C THR A 63 20.90 8.96 -28.03
N ASP A 64 21.89 9.24 -28.90
CA ASP A 64 23.20 8.60 -28.80
C ASP A 64 23.83 8.81 -27.42
N GLY A 65 24.10 7.71 -26.71
CA GLY A 65 24.70 7.70 -25.40
C GLY A 65 23.77 7.94 -24.20
N TRP A 66 22.44 8.06 -24.42
CA TRP A 66 21.46 8.20 -23.34
C TRP A 66 20.29 7.26 -23.51
N ARG A 67 19.83 6.75 -22.39
CA ARG A 67 18.61 5.92 -22.27
C ARG A 67 17.67 6.49 -21.22
N TYR A 68 16.41 6.14 -21.32
CA TYR A 68 15.44 6.43 -20.28
C TYR A 68 14.66 5.18 -19.89
N ASN A 69 14.24 5.17 -18.64
CA ASN A 69 13.25 4.22 -18.13
C ASN A 69 12.10 5.01 -17.53
N PHE A 70 10.91 4.75 -18.00
CA PHE A 70 9.66 5.21 -17.38
C PHE A 70 9.02 4.03 -16.69
N SER A 71 8.55 4.18 -15.45
CA SER A 71 7.74 3.17 -14.80
C SER A 71 6.60 3.78 -14.01
N THR A 72 5.51 3.04 -13.93
CA THR A 72 4.36 3.36 -13.10
C THR A 72 3.84 2.10 -12.43
N ASP A 73 3.37 2.28 -11.20
CA ASP A 73 2.78 1.24 -10.37
C ASP A 73 1.48 1.76 -9.76
N ALA A 74 0.44 0.94 -9.81
CA ALA A 74 -0.81 1.15 -9.10
C ALA A 74 -1.04 -0.03 -8.17
N ARG A 75 -1.30 0.22 -6.88
CA ARG A 75 -1.60 -0.79 -5.87
C ARG A 75 -2.98 -0.53 -5.30
N TYR A 76 -3.80 -1.56 -5.28
CA TYR A 76 -5.13 -1.57 -4.67
C TYR A 76 -5.13 -2.39 -3.39
N SER A 77 -5.87 -1.93 -2.41
CA SER A 77 -6.30 -2.71 -1.26
C SER A 77 -7.77 -2.46 -1.02
N ASP A 78 -8.51 -3.51 -0.76
CA ASP A 78 -9.86 -3.42 -0.22
C ASP A 78 -9.83 -2.85 1.19
N ASP A 79 -10.99 -2.48 1.71
CA ASP A 79 -11.11 -1.98 3.08
C ASP A 79 -10.78 -3.09 4.10
N TYR A 80 -10.29 -2.68 5.27
CA TYR A 80 -10.00 -3.61 6.37
C TYR A 80 -10.13 -2.95 7.74
N GLY A 81 -10.51 -3.74 8.74
CA GLY A 81 -10.45 -3.34 10.13
C GLY A 81 -9.00 -3.29 10.63
N TRP A 82 -8.62 -2.28 11.40
CA TRP A 82 -7.27 -2.20 11.98
C TRP A 82 -7.23 -2.35 13.51
N GLY A 83 -8.37 -2.61 14.14
CA GLY A 83 -8.48 -2.96 15.56
C GLY A 83 -8.85 -4.42 15.78
N VAL A 84 -8.93 -4.83 17.05
CA VAL A 84 -9.21 -6.22 17.44
C VAL A 84 -10.68 -6.48 17.80
N TYR A 85 -11.54 -5.46 17.77
CA TYR A 85 -12.97 -5.56 18.08
C TYR A 85 -13.81 -5.52 16.81
N ILE A 86 -15.03 -6.07 16.86
CA ILE A 86 -15.97 -6.09 15.71
C ILE A 86 -16.26 -4.66 15.20
N ASP A 87 -16.47 -3.72 16.12
CA ASP A 87 -16.74 -2.31 15.79
C ASP A 87 -15.44 -1.47 15.69
N SER A 88 -14.31 -2.09 15.40
CA SER A 88 -13.05 -1.37 15.23
C SER A 88 -13.12 -0.43 14.04
N PRO A 89 -12.44 0.73 14.12
CA PRO A 89 -12.30 1.61 12.97
C PRO A 89 -11.69 0.89 11.77
N ARG A 90 -12.12 1.30 10.58
CA ARG A 90 -11.69 0.68 9.31
C ARG A 90 -10.88 1.68 8.50
N GLN A 91 -9.98 1.14 7.71
CA GLN A 91 -9.38 1.79 6.58
C GLN A 91 -10.29 1.54 5.38
N ASP A 92 -10.71 2.59 4.70
CA ASP A 92 -11.45 2.46 3.43
C ASP A 92 -10.53 1.86 2.35
N SER A 93 -11.13 1.26 1.33
CA SER A 93 -10.40 0.79 0.16
C SER A 93 -9.63 1.94 -0.52
N PHE A 94 -8.44 1.65 -1.02
CA PHE A 94 -7.58 2.70 -1.56
C PHE A 94 -6.74 2.25 -2.75
N TRP A 95 -6.22 3.25 -3.49
CA TRP A 95 -5.22 3.10 -4.53
C TRP A 95 -3.99 3.93 -4.22
N ILE A 96 -2.82 3.32 -4.29
CA ILE A 96 -1.53 4.03 -4.27
C ILE A 96 -0.94 4.01 -5.67
N ASN A 97 -0.65 5.18 -6.21
CA ASN A 97 -0.08 5.35 -7.54
C ASN A 97 1.32 5.97 -7.42
N ASP A 98 2.30 5.29 -7.98
CA ASP A 98 3.70 5.69 -8.03
C ASP A 98 4.15 5.82 -9.48
N VAL A 99 5.02 6.79 -9.77
CA VAL A 99 5.60 7.02 -11.10
C VAL A 99 7.08 7.31 -10.94
N SER A 100 7.89 6.78 -11.83
CA SER A 100 9.30 7.17 -11.92
C SER A 100 9.76 7.38 -13.37
N LEU A 101 10.66 8.33 -13.53
CA LEU A 101 11.37 8.58 -14.77
C LEU A 101 12.86 8.63 -14.47
N SER A 102 13.61 7.73 -15.09
CA SER A 102 15.07 7.67 -14.99
C SER A 102 15.68 8.00 -16.35
N LEU A 103 16.67 8.87 -16.34
CA LEU A 103 17.53 9.17 -17.50
C LEU A 103 18.94 8.79 -17.12
N TYR A 104 19.61 7.98 -17.92
CA TYR A 104 20.96 7.51 -17.62
C TYR A 104 21.83 7.43 -18.87
N SER A 105 23.11 7.71 -18.69
CA SER A 105 24.11 7.58 -19.75
C SER A 105 24.47 6.11 -19.99
N GLU A 106 24.72 5.72 -21.23
CA GLU A 106 25.08 4.35 -21.60
C GLU A 106 26.40 3.88 -21.00
N ASP A 107 27.33 4.80 -20.72
CA ASP A 107 28.57 4.51 -19.99
C ASP A 107 28.34 4.25 -18.49
N GLY A 108 27.10 4.47 -18.00
CA GLY A 108 26.72 4.27 -16.62
C GLY A 108 27.28 5.29 -15.63
N GLN A 109 27.90 6.37 -16.10
CA GLN A 109 28.50 7.39 -15.23
C GLN A 109 27.46 8.34 -14.66
N HIS A 110 26.43 8.70 -15.42
CA HIS A 110 25.41 9.66 -15.02
C HIS A 110 24.02 9.03 -14.94
N SER A 111 23.28 9.32 -13.88
CA SER A 111 21.86 9.03 -13.84
C SER A 111 21.07 10.12 -13.09
N PHE A 112 19.93 10.48 -13.66
CA PHE A 112 18.93 11.37 -13.09
C PHE A 112 17.64 10.59 -12.88
N ASN A 113 17.06 10.66 -11.68
CA ASN A 113 15.84 9.96 -11.37
C ASN A 113 14.84 10.95 -10.77
N LEU A 114 13.66 11.02 -11.36
CA LEU A 114 12.50 11.71 -10.82
C LEU A 114 11.50 10.67 -10.35
N ILE A 115 11.14 10.69 -9.09
CA ILE A 115 10.27 9.71 -8.46
C ILE A 115 9.13 10.43 -7.77
N GLY A 116 7.89 10.12 -8.16
CA GLY A 116 6.67 10.52 -7.46
C GLY A 116 6.06 9.31 -6.79
N ARG A 117 5.79 9.39 -5.50
CA ARG A 117 5.15 8.32 -4.73
C ARG A 117 3.85 8.81 -4.14
N ASN A 118 2.88 7.90 -4.06
CA ASN A 118 1.55 8.19 -3.54
C ASN A 118 0.95 9.45 -4.18
N LEU A 119 0.86 9.48 -5.50
CA LEU A 119 0.45 10.67 -6.25
C LEU A 119 -0.98 11.11 -5.91
N GLY A 120 -1.84 10.20 -5.45
CA GLY A 120 -3.17 10.47 -4.95
C GLY A 120 -3.21 11.17 -3.59
N ASP A 121 -2.06 11.23 -2.88
CA ASP A 121 -1.97 11.71 -1.49
C ASP A 121 -2.88 10.92 -0.53
N GLU A 122 -2.99 9.63 -0.77
CA GLU A 122 -3.84 8.74 0.01
C GLU A 122 -3.29 8.55 1.43
N ILE A 123 -4.16 8.61 2.42
CA ILE A 123 -3.79 8.39 3.82
C ILE A 123 -4.08 6.93 4.18
N VAL A 124 -3.04 6.13 4.31
CA VAL A 124 -3.15 4.72 4.67
C VAL A 124 -2.67 4.48 6.09
N ILE A 125 -3.53 3.88 6.91
CA ILE A 125 -3.21 3.52 8.28
C ILE A 125 -2.39 2.23 8.29
N VAL A 126 -1.16 2.33 8.77
CA VAL A 126 -0.22 1.19 8.89
C VAL A 126 -0.44 0.42 10.19
N THR A 127 -0.71 1.16 11.26
CA THR A 127 -1.01 0.60 12.58
C THR A 127 -1.83 1.58 13.38
N GLY A 128 -2.68 1.06 14.24
CA GLY A 128 -3.48 1.85 15.15
C GLY A 128 -3.72 1.11 16.46
N GLY A 129 -4.06 1.85 17.49
CA GLY A 129 -4.36 1.29 18.79
C GLY A 129 -4.95 2.32 19.75
N ALA A 130 -5.59 1.81 20.79
CA ALA A 130 -6.17 2.63 21.84
C ALA A 130 -5.09 3.40 22.62
N VAL A 131 -5.34 4.66 22.92
CA VAL A 131 -4.46 5.47 23.78
C VAL A 131 -4.76 5.13 25.23
N PRO A 132 -3.80 4.58 26.00
CA PRO A 132 -4.02 4.22 27.40
C PRO A 132 -4.47 5.42 28.23
N GLY A 133 -5.49 5.22 29.09
CA GLY A 133 -5.96 6.23 30.04
C GLY A 133 -6.88 7.32 29.48
N ARG A 134 -7.20 7.28 28.18
CA ARG A 134 -8.22 8.16 27.61
C ARG A 134 -9.49 7.35 27.32
N ILE A 135 -10.48 7.51 28.18
CA ILE A 135 -11.82 6.96 27.98
C ILE A 135 -12.68 8.09 27.43
N SER A 136 -13.20 7.95 26.22
CA SER A 136 -14.23 8.84 25.74
C SER A 136 -15.51 8.58 26.51
N THR A 137 -16.00 9.58 27.24
CA THR A 137 -17.28 9.53 27.95
C THR A 137 -18.44 9.81 27.00
N GLN A 138 -18.62 9.02 25.95
CA GLN A 138 -19.90 8.99 25.28
C GLN A 138 -20.82 8.04 26.06
N THR A 139 -21.78 8.65 26.73
CA THR A 139 -22.84 7.99 27.49
C THR A 139 -23.72 7.16 26.57
N GLY A 140 -23.75 5.86 26.81
CA GLY A 140 -24.79 4.96 26.30
C GLY A 140 -24.26 3.87 25.36
N THR A 141 -24.11 2.68 25.90
CA THR A 141 -23.71 1.41 25.32
C THR A 141 -22.21 1.13 25.23
N SER A 142 -21.77 0.33 26.14
CA SER A 142 -20.76 -0.77 26.14
C SER A 142 -19.61 -0.78 25.16
N ALA A 143 -19.11 0.29 24.65
CA ALA A 143 -17.83 0.27 23.99
C ALA A 143 -16.97 1.34 24.61
N LEU A 144 -15.86 0.94 25.16
CA LEU A 144 -14.74 1.82 25.46
C LEU A 144 -14.24 2.38 24.11
N ILE A 145 -14.94 3.39 23.59
CA ILE A 145 -14.40 4.18 22.47
C ILE A 145 -13.25 4.98 23.10
N GLN A 146 -12.09 4.36 23.10
CA GLN A 146 -10.86 5.01 23.51
C GLN A 146 -10.38 5.87 22.35
N ASP A 147 -9.79 7.02 22.64
CA ASP A 147 -9.04 7.76 21.64
C ASP A 147 -8.05 6.80 20.97
N GLN A 148 -7.97 6.85 19.66
CA GLN A 148 -7.08 6.00 18.88
C GLN A 148 -5.87 6.80 18.42
N ALA A 149 -4.69 6.23 18.56
CA ALA A 149 -3.48 6.71 17.92
C ALA A 149 -3.20 5.86 16.69
N VAL A 150 -2.93 6.51 15.58
CA VAL A 150 -2.62 5.82 14.31
C VAL A 150 -1.27 6.27 13.77
N THR A 151 -0.58 5.36 13.11
CA THR A 151 0.58 5.66 12.26
C THR A 151 0.16 5.47 10.82
N THR A 152 0.41 6.47 10.00
CA THR A 152 0.07 6.45 8.58
C THR A 152 1.31 6.22 7.72
N GLN A 153 1.10 5.74 6.51
CA GLN A 153 2.13 5.79 5.48
C GLN A 153 2.48 7.25 5.16
N GLN A 154 3.67 7.45 4.59
CA GLN A 154 4.06 8.75 4.08
C GLN A 154 3.11 9.18 2.96
N GLY A 155 2.60 10.41 3.03
CA GLY A 155 1.81 11.03 1.99
C GLY A 155 2.60 11.22 0.70
N ARG A 156 2.05 11.97 -0.25
CA ARG A 156 2.67 12.22 -1.55
C ARG A 156 4.07 12.82 -1.41
N THR A 157 5.02 12.24 -2.15
CA THR A 157 6.40 12.73 -2.20
C THR A 157 6.91 12.80 -3.63
N PHE A 158 7.77 13.79 -3.87
CA PHE A 158 8.56 13.89 -5.09
C PHE A 158 10.04 13.90 -4.73
N THR A 159 10.81 13.06 -5.40
CA THR A 159 12.25 12.95 -5.18
C THR A 159 12.98 13.14 -6.50
N LEU A 160 13.94 14.06 -6.52
CA LEU A 160 14.91 14.19 -7.60
C LEU A 160 16.26 13.69 -7.11
N GLN A 161 16.84 12.76 -7.82
CA GLN A 161 18.14 12.17 -7.48
C GLN A 161 19.07 12.25 -8.68
N TYR A 162 20.28 12.71 -8.44
CA TYR A 162 21.40 12.61 -9.38
C TYR A 162 22.48 11.71 -8.81
N LYS A 163 22.99 10.79 -9.61
CA LYS A 163 24.12 9.94 -9.28
C LYS A 163 25.23 10.13 -10.32
N TYR A 164 26.44 10.24 -9.83
CA TYR A 164 27.66 10.20 -10.64
C TYR A 164 28.57 9.07 -10.14
N LYS A 165 29.05 8.26 -11.07
CA LYS A 165 29.98 7.16 -10.79
C LYS A 165 31.30 7.47 -11.47
N MET A 166 32.36 7.63 -10.69
CA MET A 166 33.74 7.75 -11.16
C MET A 166 34.30 6.39 -11.55
#